data_9f882e8572921945bc0adf837a96c20f
#
_entry.id   9f882e8572921945bc0adf837a96c20f
#
_cell.length_a   1.000
_cell.length_b   1.000
_cell.length_c   1.000
_cell.angle_alpha   90.00
_cell.angle_beta   90.00
_cell.angle_gamma   90.00
#
_symmetry.space_group_name_H-M   'P 1'
#
loop_
_entity.id
_entity.type
_entity.pdbx_description
1 polymer ?
#
loop_
_entity_poly.entity_id
_entity_poly.type
_entity_poly.pdbx_seq_one_letter_code
_entity_poly.pdbx_strand_id
1 'polypeptide(L)'
;MIGSRYVKGGSLDTEWGWERKLLSWWANRVYIWLILRATTHDCTGGFRVWNRYVLEGIDRRRIKSNGYIFQAEMAYVTERLGYSVFEVPIHFAERKRGQSKMSLRIQIEAALRVWQVAWRHHALKPADRQVPVSRQVQQ
;
A
#
# COMPACT_ATOMS: atom_id res chain seq x y z
N MET A 1 8.71 0.63 -6.24
CA MET A 1 7.86 1.30 -7.25
C MET A 1 6.45 0.76 -7.15
N ILE A 2 5.46 1.63 -7.27
CA ILE A 2 4.02 1.30 -7.20
C ILE A 2 3.35 1.81 -8.46
N GLY A 3 2.55 0.96 -9.12
CA GLY A 3 1.65 1.38 -10.17
C GLY A 3 0.44 2.09 -9.55
N SER A 4 0.29 3.37 -9.83
CA SER A 4 -0.71 4.23 -9.21
C SER A 4 -1.78 4.68 -10.21
N ARG A 5 -3.02 4.59 -9.79
CA ARG A 5 -4.20 5.05 -10.52
C ARG A 5 -4.46 6.54 -10.29
N TYR A 6 -3.82 7.13 -9.27
CA TYR A 6 -4.17 8.44 -8.73
C TYR A 6 -3.07 9.50 -8.90
N VAL A 7 -1.99 9.17 -9.57
CA VAL A 7 -0.97 10.15 -10.02
C VAL A 7 -1.29 10.66 -11.42
N LYS A 8 -0.66 11.76 -11.83
CA LYS A 8 -0.87 12.34 -13.16
C LYS A 8 -0.57 11.30 -14.26
N GLY A 9 -1.55 11.04 -15.12
CA GLY A 9 -1.48 10.01 -16.15
C GLY A 9 -2.02 8.63 -15.73
N GLY A 10 -2.32 8.43 -14.45
CA GLY A 10 -3.02 7.24 -13.98
C GLY A 10 -4.52 7.33 -14.25
N SER A 11 -5.18 6.19 -14.43
CA SER A 11 -6.62 6.17 -14.70
C SER A 11 -7.29 4.87 -14.26
N LEU A 12 -8.60 4.98 -14.06
CA LEU A 12 -9.50 3.87 -13.81
C LEU A 12 -10.36 3.66 -15.06
N ASP A 13 -10.76 2.42 -15.30
CA ASP A 13 -11.66 2.08 -16.41
C ASP A 13 -12.92 2.94 -16.38
N THR A 14 -13.42 3.28 -17.56
CA THR A 14 -14.65 4.06 -17.74
C THR A 14 -15.90 3.32 -17.29
N GLU A 15 -15.89 2.00 -17.34
CA GLU A 15 -17.01 1.13 -16.92
C GLU A 15 -17.25 1.12 -15.41
N TRP A 16 -16.30 1.62 -14.62
CA TRP A 16 -16.53 1.80 -13.19
C TRP A 16 -17.58 2.89 -12.92
N GLY A 17 -18.64 2.56 -12.22
CA GLY A 17 -19.62 3.53 -11.74
C GLY A 17 -18.95 4.66 -10.94
N TRP A 18 -19.45 5.88 -11.07
CA TRP A 18 -18.87 7.06 -10.42
C TRP A 18 -18.79 6.91 -8.89
N GLU A 19 -19.75 6.24 -8.25
CA GLU A 19 -19.75 5.96 -6.82
C GLU A 19 -18.56 5.11 -6.39
N ARG A 20 -18.24 4.07 -7.16
CA ARG A 20 -17.09 3.20 -6.90
C ARG A 20 -15.77 3.94 -7.11
N LYS A 21 -15.70 4.81 -8.11
CA LYS A 21 -14.53 5.68 -8.34
C LYS A 21 -14.31 6.62 -7.17
N LEU A 22 -15.39 7.28 -6.73
CA LEU A 22 -15.35 8.22 -5.61
C LEU A 22 -14.96 7.53 -4.31
N LEU A 23 -15.55 6.37 -3.99
CA LEU A 23 -15.23 5.59 -2.80
C LEU A 23 -13.77 5.13 -2.81
N SER A 24 -13.27 4.64 -3.93
CA SER A 24 -11.89 4.19 -4.08
C SER A 24 -10.89 5.35 -3.94
N TRP A 25 -11.20 6.50 -4.55
CA TRP A 25 -10.41 7.72 -4.40
C TRP A 25 -10.41 8.21 -2.95
N TRP A 26 -11.59 8.30 -2.33
CA TRP A 26 -11.71 8.73 -0.94
C TRP A 26 -10.95 7.81 0.01
N ALA A 27 -11.08 6.50 -0.15
CA ALA A 27 -10.39 5.51 0.68
C ALA A 27 -8.86 5.64 0.60
N ASN A 28 -8.31 5.87 -0.59
CA ASN A 28 -6.86 5.99 -0.77
C ASN A 28 -6.32 7.38 -0.44
N ARG A 29 -6.97 8.44 -0.98
CA ARG A 29 -6.44 9.80 -0.93
C ARG A 29 -6.80 10.54 0.36
N VAL A 30 -7.93 10.19 0.98
CA VAL A 30 -8.39 10.87 2.19
C VAL A 30 -8.19 9.97 3.40
N TYR A 31 -8.85 8.81 3.43
CA TYR A 31 -8.89 7.99 4.63
C TYR A 31 -7.52 7.38 4.98
N ILE A 32 -6.87 6.69 4.05
CA ILE A 32 -5.56 6.08 4.31
C ILE A 32 -4.50 7.17 4.54
N TRP A 33 -4.52 8.23 3.75
CA TRP A 33 -3.60 9.35 3.93
C TRP A 33 -3.75 10.01 5.30
N LEU A 34 -4.99 10.27 5.74
CA LEU A 34 -5.27 10.92 7.03
C LEU A 34 -4.75 10.09 8.22
N ILE A 35 -4.92 8.77 8.16
CA ILE A 35 -4.58 7.86 9.26
C ILE A 35 -3.09 7.49 9.23
N LEU A 36 -2.57 7.09 8.07
CA LEU A 36 -1.19 6.65 7.94
C LEU A 36 -0.22 7.80 7.67
N ARG A 37 -0.72 8.97 7.22
CA ARG A 37 0.10 10.08 6.71
C ARG A 37 1.10 9.61 5.64
N ALA A 38 0.69 8.62 4.84
CA ALA A 38 1.50 8.06 3.78
C ALA A 38 1.64 9.07 2.64
N THR A 39 2.83 9.18 2.06
CA THR A 39 3.06 10.04 0.89
C THR A 39 2.58 9.37 -0.40
N THR A 40 2.49 8.04 -0.41
CA THR A 40 1.98 7.24 -1.51
C THR A 40 0.50 7.50 -1.76
N HIS A 41 0.15 7.80 -3.02
CA HIS A 41 -1.23 8.11 -3.42
C HIS A 41 -2.10 6.87 -3.63
N ASP A 42 -1.50 5.76 -4.03
CA ASP A 42 -2.20 4.48 -4.24
C ASP A 42 -1.66 3.37 -3.32
N CYS A 43 -2.13 3.41 -2.07
CA CYS A 43 -1.71 2.43 -1.07
C CYS A 43 -2.33 1.03 -1.27
N THR A 44 -3.39 0.90 -2.07
CA THR A 44 -4.10 -0.37 -2.27
C THR A 44 -3.80 -1.05 -3.60
N GLY A 45 -3.09 -0.39 -4.50
CA GLY A 45 -2.67 -0.94 -5.78
C GLY A 45 -1.80 -2.19 -5.61
N GLY A 46 -2.13 -3.26 -6.34
CA GLY A 46 -1.40 -4.53 -6.27
C GLY A 46 -0.18 -4.60 -7.21
N PHE A 47 -0.08 -3.70 -8.19
CA PHE A 47 1.05 -3.68 -9.09
C PHE A 47 2.25 -3.00 -8.42
N ARG A 48 3.22 -3.80 -7.96
CA ARG A 48 4.38 -3.33 -7.20
C ARG A 48 5.64 -4.03 -7.60
N VAL A 49 6.72 -3.26 -7.69
CA VAL A 49 8.09 -3.78 -7.87
C VAL A 49 8.90 -3.39 -6.64
N TRP A 50 9.49 -4.38 -6.01
CA TRP A 50 10.26 -4.21 -4.80
C TRP A 50 11.75 -4.39 -5.08
N ASN A 51 12.56 -3.49 -4.55
CA ASN A 51 13.99 -3.73 -4.47
C ASN A 51 14.25 -4.75 -3.35
N ARG A 52 15.09 -5.74 -3.63
CA ARG A 52 15.49 -6.78 -2.66
C ARG A 52 16.00 -6.17 -1.36
N TYR A 53 16.83 -5.15 -1.45
CA TYR A 53 17.37 -4.45 -0.29
C TYR A 53 16.28 -3.87 0.63
N VAL A 54 15.21 -3.33 0.06
CA VAL A 54 14.06 -2.83 0.83
C VAL A 54 13.33 -3.96 1.53
N LEU A 55 13.10 -5.08 0.83
CA LEU A 55 12.43 -6.26 1.42
C LEU A 55 13.26 -6.91 2.54
N GLU A 56 14.57 -6.94 2.41
CA GLU A 56 15.47 -7.44 3.45
C GLU A 56 15.53 -6.49 4.66
N GLY A 57 15.38 -5.18 4.44
CA GLY A 57 15.35 -4.18 5.49
C GLY A 57 14.05 -4.13 6.30
N ILE A 58 12.99 -4.78 5.84
CA ILE A 58 11.71 -4.86 6.55
C ILE A 58 11.65 -6.13 7.40
N ASP A 59 11.43 -5.99 8.70
CA ASP A 59 11.12 -7.15 9.55
C ASP A 59 9.73 -7.71 9.19
N ARG A 60 9.72 -8.78 8.40
CA ARG A 60 8.50 -9.43 7.92
C ARG A 60 7.60 -9.96 9.03
N ARG A 61 8.15 -10.23 10.23
CA ARG A 61 7.38 -10.69 11.40
C ARG A 61 6.44 -9.61 11.92
N ARG A 62 6.71 -8.33 11.62
CA ARG A 62 5.86 -7.19 11.97
C ARG A 62 4.66 -7.02 11.04
N ILE A 63 4.74 -7.55 9.81
CA ILE A 63 3.65 -7.45 8.83
C ILE A 63 2.59 -8.49 9.20
N LYS A 64 1.41 -8.03 9.59
CA LYS A 64 0.31 -8.89 10.08
C LYS A 64 -0.94 -8.83 9.22
N SER A 65 -1.03 -7.86 8.30
CA SER A 65 -2.17 -7.73 7.42
C SER A 65 -2.10 -8.70 6.25
N ASN A 66 -3.26 -9.01 5.69
CA ASN A 66 -3.44 -9.78 4.47
C ASN A 66 -4.42 -9.06 3.53
N GLY A 67 -4.59 -9.56 2.31
CA GLY A 67 -5.48 -8.98 1.32
C GLY A 67 -5.10 -7.54 0.95
N TYR A 68 -6.09 -6.65 0.87
CA TYR A 68 -5.87 -5.25 0.44
C TYR A 68 -5.06 -4.43 1.44
N ILE A 69 -5.23 -4.69 2.73
CA ILE A 69 -4.53 -3.94 3.79
C ILE A 69 -3.06 -4.31 3.85
N PHE A 70 -2.67 -5.51 3.43
CA PHE A 70 -1.26 -5.87 3.29
C PHE A 70 -0.51 -4.87 2.41
N GLN A 71 -1.12 -4.41 1.31
CA GLN A 71 -0.48 -3.44 0.42
C GLN A 71 -0.28 -2.08 1.12
N ALA A 72 -1.28 -1.62 1.87
CA ALA A 72 -1.18 -0.37 2.62
C ALA A 72 -0.16 -0.48 3.76
N GLU A 73 -0.15 -1.59 4.51
CA GLU A 73 0.83 -1.85 5.56
C GLU A 73 2.26 -1.85 5.02
N MET A 74 2.51 -2.54 3.91
CA MET A 74 3.83 -2.57 3.27
C MET A 74 4.29 -1.20 2.80
N ALA A 75 3.41 -0.39 2.17
CA ALA A 75 3.75 0.97 1.77
C ALA A 75 4.10 1.83 2.98
N TYR A 76 3.26 1.80 4.01
CA TYR A 76 3.46 2.56 5.24
C TYR A 76 4.76 2.20 5.96
N VAL A 77 5.03 0.92 6.16
CA VAL A 77 6.27 0.45 6.79
C VAL A 77 7.49 0.87 5.99
N THR A 78 7.43 0.78 4.66
CA THR A 78 8.51 1.22 3.77
C THR A 78 8.83 2.70 3.96
N GLU A 79 7.81 3.56 3.97
CA GLU A 79 7.98 5.00 4.18
C GLU A 79 8.47 5.31 5.61
N ARG A 80 7.92 4.65 6.63
CA ARG A 80 8.36 4.83 8.04
C ARG A 80 9.81 4.45 8.24
N LEU A 81 10.29 3.43 7.54
CA LEU A 81 11.70 3.07 7.52
C LEU A 81 12.56 4.01 6.66
N GLY A 82 12.01 5.06 6.08
CA GLY A 82 12.74 6.07 5.31
C GLY A 82 13.21 5.60 3.94
N TYR A 83 12.55 4.61 3.34
CA TYR A 83 12.78 4.24 1.95
C TYR A 83 11.93 5.09 1.02
N SER A 84 12.49 5.47 -0.12
CA SER A 84 11.76 6.20 -1.15
C SER A 84 10.79 5.29 -1.88
N VAL A 85 9.56 5.75 -2.07
CA VAL A 85 8.52 5.09 -2.85
C VAL A 85 8.25 5.91 -4.10
N PHE A 86 8.38 5.29 -5.27
CA PHE A 86 8.10 5.91 -6.56
C PHE A 86 6.77 5.38 -7.09
N GLU A 87 5.91 6.29 -7.55
CA GLU A 87 4.67 5.95 -8.19
C GLU A 87 4.76 6.18 -9.70
N VAL A 88 4.32 5.21 -10.47
CA VAL A 88 4.21 5.33 -11.93
C VAL A 88 2.75 5.23 -12.33
N PRO A 89 2.28 6.04 -13.29
CA PRO A 89 0.89 6.00 -13.71
C PRO A 89 0.58 4.65 -14.38
N ILE A 90 -0.55 4.07 -14.02
CA ILE A 90 -1.11 2.90 -14.69
C ILE A 90 -2.56 3.14 -15.06
N HIS A 91 -2.99 2.52 -16.16
CA HIS A 91 -4.39 2.35 -16.48
C HIS A 91 -4.90 1.06 -15.84
N PHE A 92 -5.89 1.16 -14.97
CA PHE A 92 -6.50 0.01 -14.31
C PHE A 92 -7.78 -0.39 -15.05
N ALA A 93 -7.65 -1.37 -15.95
CA ALA A 93 -8.76 -1.94 -16.69
C ALA A 93 -9.65 -2.82 -15.80
N GLU A 94 -10.95 -2.86 -16.07
CA GLU A 94 -11.85 -3.78 -15.40
C GLU A 94 -11.58 -5.22 -15.84
N ARG A 95 -11.75 -6.14 -14.90
CA ARG A 95 -11.61 -7.56 -15.21
C ARG A 95 -12.77 -8.03 -16.07
N LYS A 96 -12.47 -8.53 -17.26
CA LYS A 96 -13.49 -9.11 -18.17
C LYS A 96 -14.11 -10.40 -17.62
N ARG A 97 -13.50 -11.05 -16.63
CA ARG A 97 -13.99 -12.26 -15.96
C ARG A 97 -13.76 -12.19 -14.47
N GLY A 98 -14.74 -12.62 -13.69
CA GLY A 98 -14.69 -12.69 -12.24
C GLY A 98 -15.44 -11.54 -11.55
N GLN A 99 -16.10 -11.85 -10.43
CA GLN A 99 -16.80 -10.85 -9.62
C GLN A 99 -15.85 -10.16 -8.65
N SER A 100 -16.09 -8.88 -8.38
CA SER A 100 -15.38 -8.15 -7.32
C SER A 100 -15.74 -8.75 -5.97
N LYS A 101 -14.73 -9.23 -5.23
CA LYS A 101 -14.90 -9.77 -3.86
C LYS A 101 -15.05 -8.69 -2.79
N MET A 102 -15.15 -7.42 -3.18
CA MET A 102 -15.26 -6.28 -2.25
C MET A 102 -16.70 -6.12 -1.73
N SER A 103 -17.07 -6.94 -0.76
CA SER A 103 -18.31 -6.71 -0.01
C SER A 103 -18.16 -5.54 0.97
N LEU A 104 -19.29 -4.94 1.38
CA LEU A 104 -19.31 -3.86 2.39
C LEU A 104 -18.61 -4.29 3.69
N ARG A 105 -18.79 -5.54 4.11
CA ARG A 105 -18.13 -6.11 5.27
C ARG A 105 -16.61 -6.07 5.14
N ILE A 106 -16.06 -6.42 3.99
CA ILE A 106 -14.61 -6.38 3.71
C ILE A 106 -14.11 -4.94 3.75
N GLN A 107 -14.89 -3.98 3.26
CA GLN A 107 -14.53 -2.56 3.28
C GLN A 107 -14.46 -2.01 4.71
N ILE A 108 -15.45 -2.32 5.57
CA ILE A 108 -15.47 -1.91 6.98
C ILE A 108 -14.30 -2.56 7.74
N GLU A 109 -14.08 -3.86 7.54
CA GLU A 109 -12.95 -4.56 8.15
C GLU A 109 -11.60 -3.93 7.73
N ALA A 110 -11.46 -3.63 6.44
CA ALA A 110 -10.27 -2.95 5.93
C ALA A 110 -10.07 -1.57 6.58
N ALA A 111 -11.15 -0.80 6.74
CA ALA A 111 -11.10 0.50 7.39
C ALA A 111 -10.59 0.38 8.84
N LEU A 112 -11.15 -0.52 9.62
CA LEU A 112 -10.69 -0.75 11.01
C LEU A 112 -9.22 -1.19 11.08
N ARG A 113 -8.79 -2.03 10.16
CA ARG A 113 -7.40 -2.54 10.11
C ARG A 113 -6.38 -1.45 9.79
N VAL A 114 -6.75 -0.38 9.08
CA VAL A 114 -5.84 0.77 8.84
C VAL A 114 -5.40 1.41 10.15
N TRP A 115 -6.30 1.55 11.14
CA TRP A 115 -5.95 2.04 12.48
C TRP A 115 -4.99 1.11 13.21
N GLN A 116 -5.21 -0.21 13.10
CA GLN A 116 -4.30 -1.20 13.69
C GLN A 116 -2.89 -1.11 13.08
N VAL A 117 -2.80 -0.90 11.77
CA VAL A 117 -1.54 -0.69 11.06
C VAL A 117 -0.85 0.59 11.56
N ALA A 118 -1.60 1.70 11.62
CA ALA A 118 -1.08 2.96 12.14
C ALA A 118 -0.50 2.78 13.55
N TRP A 119 -1.29 2.21 14.45
CA TRP A 119 -0.88 2.01 15.85
C TRP A 119 0.32 1.07 15.98
N ARG A 120 0.36 -0.01 15.21
CA ARG A 120 1.46 -0.99 15.25
C ARG A 120 2.80 -0.42 14.82
N HIS A 121 2.78 0.48 13.84
CA HIS A 121 3.99 0.94 13.17
C HIS A 121 4.31 2.43 13.40
N HIS A 122 3.53 3.17 14.21
CA HIS A 122 3.75 4.60 14.44
C HIS A 122 5.15 4.94 14.98
N ALA A 123 5.74 4.05 15.76
CA ALA A 123 7.05 4.25 16.38
C ALA A 123 8.23 3.87 15.47
N LEU A 124 7.98 3.24 14.30
CA LEU A 124 9.06 2.84 13.39
C LEU A 124 9.85 4.05 12.88
N LYS A 125 11.17 3.88 12.84
CA LYS A 125 12.15 4.87 12.40
C LYS A 125 13.14 4.24 11.40
N PRO A 126 13.87 5.05 10.62
CA PRO A 126 14.89 4.53 9.71
C PRO A 126 15.98 3.66 10.39
N ALA A 127 16.25 3.89 11.69
CA ALA A 127 17.18 3.08 12.47
C ALA A 127 16.71 1.64 12.72
N ASP A 128 15.40 1.37 12.56
CA ASP A 128 14.81 0.02 12.76
C ASP A 128 14.92 -0.88 11.52
N ARG A 129 15.65 -0.45 10.48
CA ARG A 129 15.92 -1.28 9.30
C ARG A 129 16.70 -2.52 9.71
N GLN A 130 16.28 -3.67 9.20
CA GLN A 130 17.08 -4.89 9.32
C GLN A 130 18.36 -4.76 8.50
N VAL A 131 19.47 -5.27 9.02
CA VAL A 131 20.72 -5.35 8.27
C VAL A 131 20.58 -6.45 7.20
N PRO A 132 20.74 -6.13 5.92
CA PRO A 132 20.64 -7.12 4.86
C PRO A 132 21.64 -8.27 5.04
N VAL A 133 21.19 -9.49 4.83
CA VAL A 133 22.02 -10.71 4.94
C VAL A 133 23.25 -10.63 4.03
N SER A 134 23.12 -9.99 2.87
CA SER A 134 24.21 -9.77 1.93
C SER A 134 25.39 -8.95 2.49
N ARG A 135 25.19 -8.17 3.55
CA ARG A 135 26.28 -7.43 4.23
C ARG A 135 26.87 -8.20 5.40
N GLN A 136 26.20 -9.21 5.92
CA GLN A 136 26.72 -10.03 7.02
C GLN A 136 27.77 -11.06 6.57
N VAL A 137 27.81 -11.37 5.28
CA VAL A 137 28.75 -12.36 4.69
C VAL A 137 30.10 -11.72 4.31
N GLN A 138 30.23 -10.40 4.36
CA GLN A 138 31.47 -9.67 3.99
C GLN A 138 32.27 -9.15 5.20
N GLN A 139 31.90 -9.53 6.41
CA GLN A 139 32.67 -9.31 7.65
C GLN A 139 33.20 -10.64 8.18
#